data_620c2b6f3c236bdde450f61e44cc03af
#
_entry.id   620c2b6f3c236bdde450f61e44cc03af
#
_cell.length_a   1.000
_cell.length_b   1.000
_cell.length_c   1.000
_cell.angle_alpha   90.00
_cell.angle_beta   90.00
_cell.angle_gamma   90.00
#
_symmetry.space_group_name_H-M   'P 1'
#
loop_
_entity.id
_entity.type
_entity.pdbx_description
1 polymer ?
#
loop_
_entity_poly.entity_id
_entity_poly.type
_entity_poly.pdbx_seq_one_letter_code
_entity_poly.pdbx_strand_id
1 'polypeptide(L)'
;CYIGGLRNSLPEVDALLGLPEGVYPLFGLCVGVPDEDPARRPRLPVEAVLFEEGYPSDEAILALMDDYDGAYRTYLEQRGAEPKAWTATMAGKFARPRRDDIAAYYRGKGADLT
;
A
#
# COMPACT_ATOMS: atom_id res chain seq x y z
N CYS A 1 -7.60 -1.26 11.02
CA CYS A 1 -7.01 -0.57 9.87
C CYS A 1 -5.50 -0.49 10.00
N TYR A 2 -4.77 -0.93 8.98
CA TYR A 2 -3.31 -0.86 8.95
C TYR A 2 -2.84 0.50 8.43
N ILE A 3 -2.00 1.17 9.19
CA ILE A 3 -1.49 2.52 8.91
C ILE A 3 -0.01 2.45 8.53
N GLY A 4 0.27 2.41 7.23
CA GLY A 4 1.65 2.46 6.71
C GLY A 4 2.22 3.87 6.61
N GLY A 5 1.38 4.89 6.80
CA GLY A 5 1.77 6.31 6.68
C GLY A 5 2.79 6.76 7.72
N LEU A 6 2.88 6.08 8.87
CA LEU A 6 3.89 6.39 9.90
C LEU A 6 5.33 6.34 9.36
N ARG A 7 5.57 5.56 8.29
CA ARG A 7 6.88 5.49 7.63
C ARG A 7 7.27 6.76 6.84
N ASN A 8 6.38 7.75 6.78
CA ASN A 8 6.72 9.06 6.21
C ASN A 8 7.46 9.96 7.21
N SER A 9 7.46 9.61 8.51
CA SER A 9 8.04 10.39 9.61
C SER A 9 8.59 9.45 10.67
N LEU A 10 9.51 8.55 10.28
CA LEU A 10 10.07 7.55 11.20
C LEU A 10 10.82 8.17 12.40
N PRO A 11 11.64 9.22 12.23
CA PRO A 11 12.33 9.84 13.36
C PRO A 11 11.36 10.39 14.42
N GLU A 12 10.27 11.03 13.99
CA GLU A 12 9.26 11.58 14.89
C GLU A 12 8.49 10.48 15.62
N VAL A 13 8.14 9.40 14.92
CA VAL A 13 7.48 8.23 15.53
C VAL A 13 8.41 7.56 16.54
N ASP A 14 9.69 7.43 16.20
CA ASP A 14 10.72 6.88 17.08
C ASP A 14 10.86 7.71 18.36
N ALA A 15 11.02 9.02 18.22
CA ALA A 15 11.12 9.94 19.35
C ALA A 15 9.86 9.92 20.24
N LEU A 16 8.66 9.87 19.62
CA LEU A 16 7.40 9.84 20.34
C LEU A 16 7.24 8.54 21.17
N LEU A 17 7.68 7.41 20.62
CA LEU A 17 7.56 6.10 21.27
C LEU A 17 8.78 5.74 22.14
N GLY A 18 9.86 6.49 22.08
CA GLY A 18 11.10 6.22 22.81
C GLY A 18 11.71 4.85 22.45
N LEU A 19 11.74 4.51 21.15
CA LEU A 19 12.16 3.19 20.71
C LEU A 19 13.68 2.99 20.91
N PRO A 20 14.11 1.87 21.52
CA PRO A 20 15.52 1.58 21.66
C PRO A 20 16.17 1.20 20.33
N GLU A 21 17.51 1.14 20.32
CA GLU A 21 18.29 0.61 19.20
C GLU A 21 17.83 -0.82 18.84
N GLY A 22 17.78 -1.14 17.54
CA GLY A 22 17.32 -2.43 17.02
C GLY A 22 15.80 -2.61 16.98
N VAL A 23 15.02 -1.63 17.44
CA VAL A 23 13.54 -1.65 17.36
C VAL A 23 13.06 -0.64 16.35
N TYR A 24 12.22 -1.08 15.40
CA TYR A 24 11.82 -0.31 14.22
C TYR A 24 10.29 -0.23 14.12
N PRO A 25 9.71 0.97 13.92
CA PRO A 25 8.29 1.11 13.64
C PRO A 25 8.02 0.76 12.17
N LEU A 26 7.18 -0.24 11.91
CA LEU A 26 6.85 -0.70 10.55
C LEU A 26 5.48 -0.22 10.09
N PHE A 27 4.48 -0.36 10.92
CA PHE A 27 3.11 0.09 10.69
C PHE A 27 2.37 0.28 12.01
N GLY A 28 1.32 1.10 11.99
CA GLY A 28 0.35 1.19 13.07
C GLY A 28 -0.86 0.29 12.80
N LEU A 29 -1.56 -0.10 13.85
CA LEU A 29 -2.84 -0.78 13.76
C LEU A 29 -3.88 -0.03 14.59
N CYS A 30 -4.89 0.52 13.92
CA CYS A 30 -6.05 1.11 14.58
C CYS A 30 -7.12 0.02 14.75
N VAL A 31 -7.55 -0.20 15.99
CA VAL A 31 -8.61 -1.13 16.36
C VAL A 31 -9.70 -0.36 17.09
N GLY A 32 -10.95 -0.53 16.69
CA GLY A 32 -12.08 0.17 17.30
C GLY A 32 -13.41 -0.28 16.73
N VAL A 33 -14.47 0.28 17.28
CA VAL A 33 -15.82 0.10 16.74
C VAL A 33 -15.98 1.04 15.55
N PRO A 34 -16.42 0.54 14.37
CA PRO A 34 -16.63 1.39 13.21
C PRO A 34 -17.83 2.32 13.43
N ASP A 35 -17.71 3.56 13.01
CA ASP A 35 -18.77 4.58 13.01
C ASP A 35 -19.40 4.78 11.61
N GLU A 36 -18.90 4.05 10.63
CA GLU A 36 -19.36 4.08 9.24
C GLU A 36 -19.53 2.66 8.70
N ASP A 37 -20.47 2.49 7.77
CA ASP A 37 -20.62 1.27 6.94
C ASP A 37 -20.34 1.62 5.45
N PRO A 38 -19.09 1.82 5.08
CA PRO A 38 -18.73 2.21 3.71
C PRO A 38 -18.95 1.07 2.72
N ALA A 39 -19.34 1.43 1.49
CA ALA A 39 -19.40 0.47 0.39
C ALA A 39 -18.06 -0.28 0.21
N ARG A 40 -18.14 -1.56 -0.11
CA ARG A 40 -16.94 -2.40 -0.31
C ARG A 40 -16.13 -1.89 -1.50
N ARG A 41 -14.87 -1.59 -1.24
CA ARG A 41 -13.92 -1.26 -2.30
C ARG A 41 -13.61 -2.53 -3.11
N PRO A 42 -13.63 -2.47 -4.45
CA PRO A 42 -13.23 -3.60 -5.28
C PRO A 42 -11.78 -4.03 -4.97
N ARG A 43 -11.51 -5.31 -5.12
CA ARG A 43 -10.19 -5.92 -4.98
C ARG A 43 -9.80 -6.55 -6.31
N LEU A 44 -8.50 -6.69 -6.54
CA LEU A 44 -8.02 -7.52 -7.63
C LEU A 44 -8.60 -8.93 -7.49
N PRO A 45 -8.94 -9.60 -8.60
CA PRO A 45 -9.40 -10.98 -8.54
C PRO A 45 -8.30 -11.90 -7.97
N VAL A 46 -8.71 -13.03 -7.42
CA VAL A 46 -7.77 -13.94 -6.75
C VAL A 46 -6.69 -14.43 -7.72
N GLU A 47 -7.03 -14.62 -8.97
CA GLU A 47 -6.15 -15.06 -10.07
C GLU A 47 -5.04 -14.02 -10.40
N ALA A 48 -5.20 -12.78 -9.96
CA ALA A 48 -4.20 -11.73 -10.14
C ALA A 48 -3.24 -11.59 -8.93
N VAL A 49 -3.47 -12.33 -7.83
CA VAL A 49 -2.71 -12.22 -6.59
C VAL A 49 -2.29 -13.55 -5.98
N LEU A 50 -2.88 -14.65 -6.40
CA LEU A 50 -2.55 -16.01 -5.95
C LEU A 50 -2.28 -16.89 -7.17
N PHE A 51 -1.10 -17.46 -7.22
CA PHE A 51 -0.65 -18.32 -8.32
C PHE A 51 -0.27 -19.70 -7.79
N GLU A 52 -0.77 -20.74 -8.44
CA GLU A 52 -0.41 -22.12 -8.14
C GLU A 52 0.68 -22.58 -9.12
N GLU A 53 1.70 -23.26 -8.61
CA GLU A 53 2.79 -23.90 -9.36
C GLU A 53 3.69 -22.96 -10.22
N GLY A 54 3.27 -21.73 -10.53
CA GLY A 54 4.07 -20.83 -11.34
C GLY A 54 3.47 -19.43 -11.47
N TYR A 55 4.32 -18.49 -11.83
CA TYR A 55 3.90 -17.11 -12.08
C TYR A 55 3.28 -17.02 -13.48
N PRO A 56 2.11 -16.39 -13.66
CA PRO A 56 1.46 -16.26 -14.97
C PRO A 56 2.24 -15.33 -15.92
N SER A 57 1.86 -15.36 -17.20
CA SER A 57 2.42 -14.41 -18.17
C SER A 57 1.96 -12.98 -17.89
N ASP A 58 2.77 -12.00 -18.29
CA ASP A 58 2.41 -10.59 -18.17
C ASP A 58 1.08 -10.26 -18.88
N GLU A 59 0.83 -10.88 -20.05
CA GLU A 59 -0.41 -10.70 -20.81
C GLU A 59 -1.65 -11.13 -20.01
N ALA A 60 -1.58 -12.27 -19.33
CA ALA A 60 -2.67 -12.76 -18.48
C ALA A 60 -2.93 -11.82 -17.30
N ILE A 61 -1.88 -11.30 -16.65
CA ILE A 61 -2.02 -10.35 -15.54
C ILE A 61 -2.58 -9.02 -16.04
N LEU A 62 -2.10 -8.50 -17.16
CA LEU A 62 -2.58 -7.23 -17.73
C LEU A 62 -4.06 -7.29 -18.08
N ALA A 63 -4.56 -8.39 -18.63
CA ALA A 63 -5.98 -8.55 -18.89
C ALA A 63 -6.85 -8.46 -17.61
N LEU A 64 -6.41 -9.12 -16.53
CA LEU A 64 -7.09 -9.03 -15.22
C LEU A 64 -7.03 -7.62 -14.61
N MET A 65 -5.96 -6.88 -14.86
CA MET A 65 -5.82 -5.50 -14.43
C MET A 65 -6.75 -4.54 -15.20
N ASP A 66 -6.97 -4.76 -16.50
CA ASP A 66 -7.89 -3.97 -17.31
C ASP A 66 -9.34 -4.12 -16.81
N ASP A 67 -9.77 -5.35 -16.52
CA ASP A 67 -11.07 -5.64 -15.91
C ASP A 67 -11.23 -4.94 -14.55
N TYR A 68 -10.18 -5.01 -13.72
CA TYR A 68 -10.17 -4.33 -12.43
C TYR A 68 -10.22 -2.82 -12.55
N ASP A 69 -9.55 -2.23 -13.54
CA ASP A 69 -9.60 -0.80 -13.81
C ASP A 69 -11.01 -0.32 -14.14
N GLY A 70 -11.78 -1.14 -14.88
CA GLY A 70 -13.19 -0.90 -15.15
C GLY A 70 -14.03 -0.87 -13.87
N ALA A 71 -13.90 -1.91 -13.03
CA ALA A 71 -14.59 -2.00 -11.75
C ALA A 71 -14.19 -0.85 -10.80
N TYR A 72 -12.93 -0.44 -10.81
CA TYR A 72 -12.43 0.63 -9.96
C TYR A 72 -12.96 2.01 -10.39
N ARG A 73 -13.08 2.28 -11.70
CA ARG A 73 -13.71 3.51 -12.20
C ARG A 73 -15.17 3.60 -11.75
N THR A 74 -15.95 2.53 -11.95
CA THR A 74 -17.35 2.47 -11.50
C THR A 74 -17.49 2.72 -10.00
N TYR A 75 -16.61 2.14 -9.20
CA TYR A 75 -16.59 2.39 -7.75
C TYR A 75 -16.32 3.85 -7.41
N LEU A 76 -15.40 4.51 -8.11
CA LEU A 76 -15.11 5.94 -7.90
C LEU A 76 -16.31 6.83 -8.29
N GLU A 77 -16.96 6.54 -9.41
CA GLU A 77 -18.18 7.24 -9.86
C GLU A 77 -19.29 7.16 -8.81
N GLN A 78 -19.56 5.96 -8.27
CA GLN A 78 -20.56 5.75 -7.21
C GLN A 78 -20.26 6.55 -5.94
N ARG A 79 -19.01 6.91 -5.71
CA ARG A 79 -18.57 7.75 -4.60
C ARG A 79 -18.52 9.24 -4.91
N GLY A 80 -18.91 9.65 -6.12
CA GLY A 80 -18.78 11.04 -6.58
C GLY A 80 -17.32 11.51 -6.75
N ALA A 81 -16.39 10.57 -6.88
CA ALA A 81 -14.97 10.87 -7.12
C ALA A 81 -14.66 10.82 -8.63
N GLU A 82 -13.59 11.50 -9.03
CA GLU A 82 -13.13 11.47 -10.43
C GLU A 82 -12.78 10.03 -10.85
N PRO A 83 -13.44 9.49 -11.92
CA PRO A 83 -13.15 8.14 -12.39
C PRO A 83 -11.79 8.08 -13.05
N LYS A 84 -10.94 7.21 -12.54
CA LYS A 84 -9.58 6.96 -13.07
C LYS A 84 -9.21 5.49 -12.93
N ALA A 85 -8.30 5.04 -13.79
CA ALA A 85 -7.75 3.70 -13.71
C ALA A 85 -6.91 3.54 -12.44
N TRP A 86 -7.04 2.39 -11.78
CA TRP A 86 -6.17 2.04 -10.66
C TRP A 86 -4.72 1.88 -11.11
N THR A 87 -4.49 1.22 -12.26
CA THR A 87 -3.17 1.04 -12.85
C THR A 87 -2.46 2.37 -13.09
N ALA A 88 -3.13 3.36 -13.68
CA ALA A 88 -2.57 4.70 -13.87
C ALA A 88 -2.23 5.39 -12.55
N THR A 89 -3.09 5.21 -11.53
CA THR A 89 -2.85 5.73 -10.18
C THR A 89 -1.62 5.10 -9.55
N MET A 90 -1.44 3.78 -9.70
CA MET A 90 -0.28 3.06 -9.17
C MET A 90 1.00 3.38 -9.94
N ALA A 91 0.95 3.45 -11.26
CA ALA A 91 2.09 3.89 -12.08
C ALA A 91 2.61 5.26 -11.63
N GLY A 92 1.71 6.23 -11.46
CA GLY A 92 2.08 7.55 -10.94
C GLY A 92 2.64 7.53 -9.51
N LYS A 93 2.10 6.65 -8.66
CA LYS A 93 2.56 6.48 -7.27
C LYS A 93 3.95 5.89 -7.18
N PHE A 94 4.30 4.97 -8.06
CA PHE A 94 5.58 4.26 -8.06
C PHE A 94 6.61 4.82 -9.06
N ALA A 95 6.25 5.85 -9.84
CA ALA A 95 7.14 6.49 -10.81
C ALA A 95 8.41 7.12 -10.19
N ARG A 96 8.36 7.43 -8.90
CA ARG A 96 9.48 8.00 -8.15
C ARG A 96 9.63 7.29 -6.81
N PRO A 97 10.86 7.09 -6.33
CA PRO A 97 11.09 6.64 -4.96
C PRO A 97 10.36 7.56 -3.97
N ARG A 98 9.70 6.94 -3.00
CA ARG A 98 9.05 7.64 -1.90
C ARG A 98 9.70 7.14 -0.62
N ARG A 99 10.19 7.99 0.22
CA ARG A 99 10.88 7.58 1.44
C ARG A 99 12.28 7.03 1.18
N ASP A 100 13.06 7.75 0.42
CA ASP A 100 14.48 7.48 0.17
C ASP A 100 15.34 7.57 1.44
N ASP A 101 14.83 8.20 2.47
CA ASP A 101 15.42 8.33 3.81
C ASP A 101 15.27 7.09 4.72
N ILE A 102 14.37 6.16 4.39
CA ILE A 102 14.10 4.98 5.24
C ILE A 102 15.36 4.13 5.51
N ALA A 103 16.15 3.88 4.48
CA ALA A 103 17.35 3.07 4.61
C ALA A 103 18.38 3.72 5.56
N ALA A 104 18.53 5.05 5.47
CA ALA A 104 19.41 5.80 6.36
C ALA A 104 18.94 5.72 7.81
N TYR A 105 17.62 5.88 8.05
CA TYR A 105 17.04 5.74 9.38
C TYR A 105 17.28 4.36 9.98
N TYR A 106 17.00 3.28 9.24
CA TYR A 106 17.18 1.92 9.75
C TYR A 106 18.65 1.59 10.03
N ARG A 107 19.58 1.98 9.15
CA ARG A 107 21.03 1.84 9.42
C ARG A 107 21.45 2.61 10.66
N GLY A 108 20.95 3.83 10.85
CA GLY A 108 21.22 4.67 12.03
C GLY A 108 20.75 4.03 13.34
N LYS A 109 19.79 3.10 13.27
CA LYS A 109 19.29 2.31 14.41
C LYS A 109 19.87 0.88 14.47
N GLY A 110 20.96 0.61 13.78
CA GLY A 110 21.68 -0.66 13.86
C GLY A 110 21.19 -1.77 12.92
N ALA A 111 20.31 -1.46 11.92
CA ALA A 111 19.92 -2.46 10.94
C ALA A 111 21.05 -2.73 9.95
N ASP A 112 21.36 -4.02 9.72
CA ASP A 112 22.17 -4.44 8.58
C ASP A 112 21.27 -4.57 7.34
N LEU A 113 21.53 -3.74 6.34
CA LEU A 113 20.79 -3.68 5.08
C LEU A 113 21.72 -4.00 3.88
N THR A 114 22.66 -4.91 4.06
CA THR A 114 23.53 -5.41 2.98
C THR A 114 22.81 -6.40 2.07
#